data_a5f2892c8d903d83acca8165cab870ae
#
_entry.id   a5f2892c8d903d83acca8165cab870ae
#
_cell.length_a   1.000
_cell.length_b   1.000
_cell.length_c   1.000
_cell.angle_alpha   90.00
_cell.angle_beta   90.00
_cell.angle_gamma   90.00
#
_symmetry.space_group_name_H-M   'P 1'
#
loop_
_entity.id
_entity.type
_entity.pdbx_description
1 polymer ?
#
loop_
_entity_poly.entity_id
_entity_poly.type
_entity_poly.pdbx_seq_one_letter_code
_entity_poly.pdbx_strand_id
1 'polypeptide(L)'
;MDFSLMIHGGAGAIRDPSRYEASLRAIVESGASILSHGSSALDAVTHCVALLEDDPLFNAGRGAVLNADGEVLCDASIMDGRTLRAGAAAAIRGVRNPVRLAYEIMQISGPVLLVGEGAERLARERRLAFESEDYFKTEERIAQLAKAKGKGEISLDHSEAAEAKLGTVGAVARDRHGDLAAATSTGGVVNQRAGRVGDSPIIGAGTFADNASCAVSCTGVGEDFIRTSLARATSCFVEFRAMPAEEAAREAIRYLVAKVNGQGGLILVDRQGRCARAHSTPGMLTAAYVGGVARVDTP
;
A
#
# COMPACT_ATOMS: atom_id res chain seq x y z
N MET A 1 -8.39 -1.95 24.65
CA MET A 1 -7.44 -2.67 23.78
C MET A 1 -6.41 -1.67 23.32
N ASP A 2 -5.15 -1.99 23.52
CA ASP A 2 -4.06 -1.02 23.27
C ASP A 2 -3.38 -1.22 21.92
N PHE A 3 -4.13 -1.58 20.89
CA PHE A 3 -3.63 -1.66 19.53
C PHE A 3 -4.54 -0.90 18.56
N SER A 4 -3.99 -0.52 17.40
CA SER A 4 -4.70 0.14 16.33
C SER A 4 -4.25 -0.42 14.99
N LEU A 5 -5.17 -0.54 14.04
CA LEU A 5 -4.92 -1.02 12.69
C LEU A 5 -5.74 -0.21 11.70
N MET A 6 -5.12 0.18 10.60
CA MET A 6 -5.82 0.79 9.48
C MET A 6 -5.29 0.23 8.17
N ILE A 7 -6.19 -0.01 7.21
CA ILE A 7 -5.87 -0.49 5.87
C ILE A 7 -6.46 0.44 4.81
N HIS A 8 -5.89 0.42 3.60
CA HIS A 8 -6.49 1.07 2.43
C HIS A 8 -6.49 0.15 1.21
N GLY A 9 -7.51 0.32 0.39
CA GLY A 9 -7.70 -0.36 -0.89
C GLY A 9 -7.45 0.53 -2.11
N GLY A 10 -6.83 1.72 -1.90
CA GLY A 10 -6.54 2.67 -2.96
C GLY A 10 -7.32 3.98 -2.85
N ALA A 11 -6.86 4.99 -3.61
CA ALA A 11 -7.50 6.31 -3.74
C ALA A 11 -7.74 6.64 -5.21
N GLY A 12 -8.89 7.28 -5.51
CA GLY A 12 -9.28 7.64 -6.88
C GLY A 12 -10.78 7.87 -7.02
N ALA A 13 -11.30 7.80 -8.25
CA ALA A 13 -12.73 7.81 -8.51
C ALA A 13 -13.30 6.39 -8.33
N ILE A 14 -14.05 6.15 -7.27
CA ILE A 14 -14.61 4.86 -6.91
C ILE A 14 -16.07 4.81 -7.32
N ARG A 15 -16.41 4.00 -8.34
CA ARG A 15 -17.78 3.96 -8.90
C ARG A 15 -18.79 3.14 -8.11
N ASP A 16 -18.34 2.04 -7.50
CA ASP A 16 -19.18 1.16 -6.69
C ASP A 16 -18.47 0.83 -5.38
N PRO A 17 -18.53 1.75 -4.40
CA PRO A 17 -17.83 1.56 -3.12
C PRO A 17 -18.33 0.35 -2.35
N SER A 18 -19.59 -0.01 -2.46
CA SER A 18 -20.21 -1.12 -1.72
C SER A 18 -19.57 -2.48 -2.03
N ARG A 19 -19.03 -2.64 -3.24
CA ARG A 19 -18.32 -3.84 -3.69
C ARG A 19 -17.10 -4.19 -2.81
N TYR A 20 -16.48 -3.20 -2.20
CA TYR A 20 -15.24 -3.35 -1.41
C TYR A 20 -15.48 -3.48 0.09
N GLU A 21 -16.65 -3.07 0.56
CA GLU A 21 -16.96 -2.95 1.99
C GLU A 21 -16.79 -4.28 2.75
N ALA A 22 -17.37 -5.35 2.22
CA ALA A 22 -17.30 -6.68 2.85
C ALA A 22 -15.85 -7.19 2.96
N SER A 23 -15.07 -7.04 1.89
CA SER A 23 -13.66 -7.44 1.86
C SER A 23 -12.82 -6.63 2.83
N LEU A 24 -12.90 -5.29 2.79
CA LEU A 24 -12.16 -4.41 3.69
C LEU A 24 -12.49 -4.71 5.16
N ARG A 25 -13.77 -4.94 5.47
CA ARG A 25 -14.21 -5.31 6.83
C ARG A 25 -13.60 -6.63 7.27
N ALA A 26 -13.70 -7.67 6.45
CA ALA A 26 -13.15 -8.98 6.77
C ALA A 26 -11.64 -8.93 6.99
N ILE A 27 -10.91 -8.19 6.15
CA ILE A 27 -9.45 -8.07 6.24
C ILE A 27 -9.03 -7.31 7.50
N VAL A 28 -9.66 -6.16 7.81
CA VAL A 28 -9.31 -5.39 9.01
C VAL A 28 -9.66 -6.14 10.29
N GLU A 29 -10.76 -6.89 10.31
CA GLU A 29 -11.15 -7.73 11.45
C GLU A 29 -10.18 -8.90 11.64
N SER A 30 -9.74 -9.54 10.54
CA SER A 30 -8.71 -10.59 10.57
C SER A 30 -7.38 -10.08 11.13
N GLY A 31 -6.91 -8.90 10.67
CA GLY A 31 -5.72 -8.26 11.22
C GLY A 31 -5.86 -7.87 12.69
N ALA A 32 -7.02 -7.38 13.09
CA ALA A 32 -7.31 -7.06 14.48
C ALA A 32 -7.33 -8.32 15.37
N SER A 33 -7.82 -9.44 14.83
CA SER A 33 -7.81 -10.73 15.54
C SER A 33 -6.38 -11.14 15.90
N ILE A 34 -5.43 -11.11 14.97
CA ILE A 34 -4.04 -11.50 15.27
C ILE A 34 -3.37 -10.55 16.26
N LEU A 35 -3.63 -9.23 16.19
CA LEU A 35 -3.15 -8.26 17.17
C LEU A 35 -3.74 -8.52 18.57
N SER A 36 -5.01 -8.91 18.65
CA SER A 36 -5.67 -9.22 19.91
C SER A 36 -5.08 -10.46 20.61
N HIS A 37 -4.52 -11.41 19.82
CA HIS A 37 -3.81 -12.59 20.31
C HIS A 37 -2.31 -12.34 20.59
N GLY A 38 -1.84 -11.10 20.42
CA GLY A 38 -0.49 -10.71 20.81
C GLY A 38 0.56 -10.72 19.70
N SER A 39 0.15 -10.90 18.45
CA SER A 39 1.05 -10.73 17.32
C SER A 39 1.55 -9.28 17.20
N SER A 40 2.71 -9.10 16.57
CA SER A 40 3.31 -7.79 16.36
C SER A 40 2.55 -6.96 15.32
N ALA A 41 2.77 -5.63 15.34
CA ALA A 41 2.29 -4.74 14.28
C ALA A 41 2.80 -5.19 12.90
N LEU A 42 4.03 -5.67 12.84
CA LEU A 42 4.65 -6.17 11.61
C LEU A 42 3.91 -7.40 11.04
N ASP A 43 3.53 -8.36 11.90
CA ASP A 43 2.73 -9.53 11.49
C ASP A 43 1.36 -9.08 10.97
N ALA A 44 0.73 -8.12 11.64
CA ALA A 44 -0.59 -7.64 11.28
C ALA A 44 -0.60 -6.94 9.91
N VAL A 45 0.35 -6.04 9.64
CA VAL A 45 0.42 -5.37 8.32
C VAL A 45 0.78 -6.34 7.21
N THR A 46 1.68 -7.30 7.47
CA THR A 46 2.01 -8.37 6.51
C THR A 46 0.78 -9.21 6.17
N HIS A 47 0.04 -9.61 7.19
CA HIS A 47 -1.18 -10.40 7.02
C HIS A 47 -2.26 -9.65 6.23
N CYS A 48 -2.56 -8.40 6.62
CA CYS A 48 -3.59 -7.61 5.94
C CYS A 48 -3.24 -7.34 4.49
N VAL A 49 -1.99 -6.95 4.19
CA VAL A 49 -1.56 -6.69 2.81
C VAL A 49 -1.56 -7.97 1.99
N ALA A 50 -1.17 -9.13 2.55
CA ALA A 50 -1.25 -10.41 1.85
C ALA A 50 -2.70 -10.79 1.49
N LEU A 51 -3.67 -10.51 2.36
CA LEU A 51 -5.09 -10.70 2.05
C LEU A 51 -5.60 -9.74 0.98
N LEU A 52 -5.14 -8.49 0.98
CA LEU A 52 -5.45 -7.52 -0.08
C LEU A 52 -4.83 -7.93 -1.43
N GLU A 53 -3.63 -8.56 -1.43
CA GLU A 53 -2.98 -9.10 -2.61
C GLU A 53 -3.69 -10.35 -3.16
N ASP A 54 -4.32 -11.17 -2.32
CA ASP A 54 -5.07 -12.36 -2.73
C ASP A 54 -6.47 -12.01 -3.27
N ASP A 55 -6.99 -10.82 -2.98
CA ASP A 55 -8.32 -10.37 -3.39
C ASP A 55 -8.27 -9.66 -4.77
N PRO A 56 -8.91 -10.22 -5.82
CA PRO A 56 -8.87 -9.66 -7.17
C PRO A 56 -9.53 -8.29 -7.32
N LEU A 57 -10.23 -7.80 -6.30
CA LEU A 57 -10.84 -6.46 -6.29
C LEU A 57 -9.78 -5.35 -6.28
N PHE A 58 -8.60 -5.60 -5.71
CA PHE A 58 -7.58 -4.56 -5.49
C PHE A 58 -6.45 -4.64 -6.51
N ASN A 59 -5.76 -3.52 -6.69
CA ASN A 59 -4.60 -3.43 -7.59
C ASN A 59 -3.30 -3.81 -6.86
N ALA A 60 -3.20 -5.07 -6.48
CA ALA A 60 -2.00 -5.67 -5.90
C ALA A 60 -2.10 -7.20 -6.05
N GLY A 61 -0.99 -7.92 -6.22
CA GLY A 61 -1.00 -9.37 -6.37
C GLY A 61 -2.02 -9.84 -7.41
N ARG A 62 -3.01 -10.64 -6.98
CA ARG A 62 -4.11 -11.11 -7.82
C ARG A 62 -5.09 -9.98 -8.13
N GLY A 63 -5.05 -9.40 -9.26
CA GLY A 63 -5.89 -8.23 -9.62
C GLY A 63 -5.02 -7.00 -9.86
N ALA A 64 -3.70 -7.18 -9.84
CA ALA A 64 -2.77 -6.16 -10.29
C ALA A 64 -3.03 -5.76 -11.74
N VAL A 65 -2.85 -4.50 -12.06
CA VAL A 65 -2.98 -3.97 -13.42
C VAL A 65 -1.87 -4.48 -14.31
N LEU A 66 -2.10 -4.40 -15.63
CA LEU A 66 -1.16 -4.84 -16.65
C LEU A 66 -0.36 -3.66 -17.19
N ASN A 67 0.94 -3.87 -17.40
CA ASN A 67 1.84 -2.93 -18.07
C ASN A 67 1.56 -2.85 -19.59
N ALA A 68 2.32 -2.05 -20.32
CA ALA A 68 2.18 -1.87 -21.76
C ALA A 68 2.42 -3.16 -22.56
N ASP A 69 3.20 -4.09 -22.04
CA ASP A 69 3.50 -5.38 -22.66
C ASP A 69 2.47 -6.45 -22.32
N GLY A 70 1.47 -6.12 -21.48
CA GLY A 70 0.43 -7.06 -21.03
C GLY A 70 0.89 -7.99 -19.90
N GLU A 71 1.95 -7.63 -19.20
CA GLU A 71 2.49 -8.39 -18.09
C GLU A 71 2.04 -7.80 -16.74
N VAL A 72 1.97 -8.63 -15.70
CA VAL A 72 1.80 -8.21 -14.32
C VAL A 72 3.17 -8.11 -13.65
N LEU A 73 3.49 -6.91 -13.17
CA LEU A 73 4.67 -6.64 -12.35
C LEU A 73 4.18 -6.05 -11.02
N CYS A 74 4.64 -6.62 -9.92
CA CYS A 74 4.24 -6.15 -8.58
C CYS A 74 5.41 -5.51 -7.84
N ASP A 75 5.07 -4.52 -7.03
CA ASP A 75 5.98 -3.84 -6.11
C ASP A 75 5.40 -3.94 -4.69
N ALA A 76 6.25 -4.14 -3.68
CA ALA A 76 5.84 -4.09 -2.29
C ALA A 76 6.96 -3.63 -1.37
N SER A 77 6.60 -3.06 -0.22
CA SER A 77 7.53 -2.77 0.85
C SER A 77 6.89 -2.93 2.23
N ILE A 78 7.76 -3.09 3.22
CA ILE A 78 7.40 -3.21 4.63
C ILE A 78 8.48 -2.54 5.48
N MET A 79 8.07 -1.94 6.62
CA MET A 79 8.99 -1.30 7.56
C MET A 79 8.56 -1.52 9.00
N ASP A 80 9.52 -1.88 9.85
CA ASP A 80 9.41 -1.99 11.29
C ASP A 80 9.82 -0.67 11.96
N GLY A 81 8.87 0.00 12.61
CA GLY A 81 9.12 1.30 13.25
C GLY A 81 10.00 1.23 14.50
N ARG A 82 10.12 0.07 15.12
CA ARG A 82 10.96 -0.13 16.30
C ARG A 82 12.45 -0.14 15.98
N THR A 83 12.82 -0.81 14.90
CA THR A 83 14.22 -1.05 14.52
C THR A 83 14.64 -0.25 13.30
N LEU A 84 13.71 0.39 12.61
CA LEU A 84 13.86 1.02 11.30
C LEU A 84 14.33 0.03 10.20
N ARG A 85 14.24 -1.28 10.45
CA ARG A 85 14.48 -2.28 9.40
C ARG A 85 13.36 -2.23 8.39
N ALA A 86 13.73 -2.32 7.14
CA ALA A 86 12.79 -2.31 6.04
C ALA A 86 13.20 -3.34 4.97
N GLY A 87 12.24 -3.77 4.19
CA GLY A 87 12.44 -4.61 3.03
C GLY A 87 11.48 -4.21 1.91
N ALA A 88 11.97 -4.30 0.68
CA ALA A 88 11.18 -3.95 -0.49
C ALA A 88 11.55 -4.83 -1.68
N ALA A 89 10.54 -5.14 -2.50
CA ALA A 89 10.68 -5.82 -3.77
C ALA A 89 10.02 -4.99 -4.87
N ALA A 90 10.66 -4.88 -6.03
CA ALA A 90 10.11 -4.13 -7.15
C ALA A 90 10.22 -4.89 -8.47
N ALA A 91 9.27 -4.65 -9.37
CA ALA A 91 9.21 -5.23 -10.71
C ALA A 91 9.31 -6.78 -10.69
N ILE A 92 8.62 -7.44 -9.74
CA ILE A 92 8.66 -8.88 -9.56
C ILE A 92 7.49 -9.58 -10.26
N ARG A 93 7.75 -10.83 -10.70
CA ARG A 93 6.77 -11.68 -11.38
C ARG A 93 6.50 -12.94 -10.59
N GLY A 94 5.26 -13.42 -10.64
CA GLY A 94 4.88 -14.77 -10.22
C GLY A 94 4.88 -15.03 -8.70
N VAL A 95 5.41 -14.13 -7.87
CA VAL A 95 5.33 -14.28 -6.41
C VAL A 95 3.92 -13.96 -5.95
N ARG A 96 3.24 -14.94 -5.33
CA ARG A 96 1.83 -14.81 -4.94
C ARG A 96 1.58 -13.59 -4.07
N ASN A 97 2.39 -13.41 -3.01
CA ASN A 97 2.28 -12.30 -2.08
C ASN A 97 3.57 -11.48 -2.05
N PRO A 98 3.67 -10.41 -2.84
CA PRO A 98 4.82 -9.49 -2.86
C PRO A 98 5.25 -8.98 -1.48
N VAL A 99 4.29 -8.69 -0.59
CA VAL A 99 4.58 -8.22 0.77
C VAL A 99 5.36 -9.24 1.60
N ARG A 100 5.13 -10.54 1.39
CA ARG A 100 5.89 -11.60 2.07
C ARG A 100 7.34 -11.63 1.60
N LEU A 101 7.58 -11.37 0.31
CA LEU A 101 8.93 -11.21 -0.20
C LEU A 101 9.61 -9.97 0.37
N ALA A 102 8.92 -8.84 0.47
CA ALA A 102 9.42 -7.66 1.14
C ALA A 102 9.79 -7.95 2.60
N TYR A 103 8.97 -8.73 3.32
CA TYR A 103 9.29 -9.19 4.67
C TYR A 103 10.57 -10.04 4.71
N GLU A 104 10.75 -11.01 3.79
CA GLU A 104 11.95 -11.84 3.72
C GLU A 104 13.21 -11.03 3.38
N ILE A 105 13.09 -10.02 2.51
CA ILE A 105 14.19 -9.08 2.22
C ILE A 105 14.60 -8.32 3.49
N MET A 106 13.66 -7.89 4.31
CA MET A 106 13.95 -7.24 5.59
C MET A 106 14.69 -8.18 6.58
N GLN A 107 14.54 -9.51 6.46
CA GLN A 107 15.20 -10.48 7.35
C GLN A 107 16.66 -10.78 6.97
N ILE A 108 17.06 -10.51 5.74
CA ILE A 108 18.45 -10.71 5.32
C ILE A 108 19.33 -9.49 5.66
N SER A 109 20.64 -9.74 5.80
CA SER A 109 21.60 -8.65 6.05
C SER A 109 21.98 -7.96 4.74
N GLY A 110 21.97 -6.65 4.74
CA GLY A 110 22.51 -5.79 3.69
C GLY A 110 21.45 -5.10 2.85
N PRO A 111 20.81 -5.74 1.86
CA PRO A 111 19.87 -5.03 0.98
C PRO A 111 18.58 -4.66 1.69
N VAL A 112 18.05 -3.47 1.36
CA VAL A 112 16.71 -3.03 1.72
C VAL A 112 15.75 -3.25 0.53
N LEU A 113 16.23 -3.11 -0.69
CA LEU A 113 15.44 -3.23 -1.91
C LEU A 113 16.12 -4.22 -2.87
N LEU A 114 15.36 -5.21 -3.33
CA LEU A 114 15.72 -6.09 -4.44
C LEU A 114 14.74 -5.92 -5.61
N VAL A 115 15.22 -6.09 -6.83
CA VAL A 115 14.44 -5.83 -8.06
C VAL A 115 14.47 -7.05 -8.99
N GLY A 116 13.32 -7.35 -9.62
CA GLY A 116 13.20 -8.34 -10.69
C GLY A 116 13.73 -9.73 -10.31
N GLU A 117 14.49 -10.34 -11.20
CA GLU A 117 14.99 -11.72 -11.03
C GLU A 117 15.81 -11.94 -9.75
N GLY A 118 16.52 -10.90 -9.27
CA GLY A 118 17.26 -10.98 -8.01
C GLY A 118 16.35 -11.17 -6.81
N ALA A 119 15.23 -10.46 -6.77
CA ALA A 119 14.20 -10.59 -5.75
C ALA A 119 13.46 -11.94 -5.88
N GLU A 120 13.12 -12.34 -7.10
CA GLU A 120 12.45 -13.63 -7.36
C GLU A 120 13.31 -14.84 -6.99
N ARG A 121 14.64 -14.75 -7.15
CA ARG A 121 15.58 -15.79 -6.70
C ARG A 121 15.52 -15.95 -5.19
N LEU A 122 15.56 -14.86 -4.44
CA LEU A 122 15.39 -14.90 -2.99
C LEU A 122 14.03 -15.51 -2.61
N ALA A 123 12.95 -15.16 -3.32
CA ALA A 123 11.63 -15.74 -3.08
C ALA A 123 11.65 -17.28 -3.20
N ARG A 124 12.36 -17.83 -4.22
CA ARG A 124 12.52 -19.28 -4.39
C ARG A 124 13.38 -19.88 -3.28
N GLU A 125 14.48 -19.24 -2.90
CA GLU A 125 15.33 -19.66 -1.77
C GLU A 125 14.56 -19.72 -0.45
N ARG A 126 13.65 -18.78 -0.24
CA ARG A 126 12.76 -18.69 0.93
C ARG A 126 11.49 -19.55 0.80
N ARG A 127 11.33 -20.30 -0.31
CA ARG A 127 10.18 -21.17 -0.60
C ARG A 127 8.84 -20.44 -0.55
N LEU A 128 8.81 -19.18 -0.96
CA LEU A 128 7.56 -18.45 -1.11
C LEU A 128 6.71 -19.05 -2.24
N ALA A 129 5.40 -18.90 -2.13
CA ALA A 129 4.47 -19.38 -3.14
C ALA A 129 4.61 -18.60 -4.45
N PHE A 130 4.69 -19.32 -5.56
CA PHE A 130 4.62 -18.79 -6.91
C PHE A 130 3.32 -19.27 -7.56
N GLU A 131 2.75 -18.39 -8.37
CA GLU A 131 1.54 -18.67 -9.14
C GLU A 131 1.79 -18.46 -10.63
N SER A 132 0.94 -19.05 -11.46
CA SER A 132 0.96 -18.84 -12.90
C SER A 132 0.53 -17.42 -13.26
N GLU A 133 0.88 -16.98 -14.45
CA GLU A 133 0.47 -15.67 -14.96
C GLU A 133 -1.07 -15.49 -14.96
N ASP A 134 -1.81 -16.56 -15.28
CA ASP A 134 -3.27 -16.56 -15.30
C ASP A 134 -3.90 -16.31 -13.91
N TYR A 135 -3.22 -16.67 -12.82
CA TYR A 135 -3.68 -16.35 -11.47
C TYR A 135 -3.80 -14.84 -11.23
N PHE A 136 -2.85 -14.06 -11.78
CA PHE A 136 -2.79 -12.61 -11.58
C PHE A 136 -3.69 -11.85 -12.54
N LYS A 137 -3.86 -12.36 -13.78
CA LYS A 137 -4.62 -11.68 -14.84
C LYS A 137 -6.12 -11.92 -14.68
N THR A 138 -6.86 -10.90 -14.26
CA THR A 138 -8.32 -10.96 -14.27
C THR A 138 -8.88 -10.42 -15.59
N GLU A 139 -10.07 -10.89 -15.99
CA GLU A 139 -10.77 -10.39 -17.19
C GLU A 139 -10.96 -8.87 -17.16
N GLU A 140 -11.27 -8.33 -15.97
CA GLU A 140 -11.42 -6.89 -15.74
C GLU A 140 -10.14 -6.14 -16.08
N ARG A 141 -8.96 -6.64 -15.66
CA ARG A 141 -7.66 -5.99 -15.90
C ARG A 141 -7.20 -6.11 -17.36
N ILE A 142 -7.50 -7.23 -18.02
CA ILE A 142 -7.26 -7.40 -19.47
C ILE A 142 -8.10 -6.39 -20.26
N ALA A 143 -9.40 -6.28 -19.97
CA ALA A 143 -10.29 -5.31 -20.62
C ALA A 143 -9.83 -3.86 -20.36
N GLN A 144 -9.37 -3.57 -19.14
CA GLN A 144 -8.84 -2.26 -18.77
C GLN A 144 -7.61 -1.86 -19.60
N LEU A 145 -6.64 -2.78 -19.79
CA LEU A 145 -5.48 -2.54 -20.66
C LEU A 145 -5.89 -2.32 -22.11
N ALA A 146 -6.79 -3.15 -22.65
CA ALA A 146 -7.26 -3.02 -24.03
C ALA A 146 -7.88 -1.63 -24.27
N LYS A 147 -8.67 -1.14 -23.33
CA LYS A 147 -9.27 0.19 -23.38
C LYS A 147 -8.23 1.31 -23.33
N ALA A 148 -7.22 1.19 -22.44
CA ALA A 148 -6.14 2.17 -22.32
C ALA A 148 -5.31 2.27 -23.60
N LYS A 149 -4.97 1.13 -24.21
CA LYS A 149 -4.24 1.06 -25.50
C LYS A 149 -5.05 1.69 -26.64
N GLY A 150 -6.35 1.44 -26.72
CA GLY A 150 -7.24 2.00 -27.75
C GLY A 150 -7.35 3.53 -27.72
N LYS A 151 -7.06 4.16 -26.57
CA LYS A 151 -7.05 5.63 -26.41
C LYS A 151 -5.68 6.26 -26.60
N GLY A 152 -4.61 5.48 -26.74
CA GLY A 152 -3.22 5.97 -26.79
C GLY A 152 -2.75 6.60 -25.46
N GLU A 153 -3.48 6.36 -24.40
CA GLU A 153 -3.23 6.96 -23.08
C GLU A 153 -2.41 6.00 -22.20
N ILE A 154 -1.31 6.52 -21.64
CA ILE A 154 -0.80 6.01 -20.37
C ILE A 154 -1.77 6.58 -19.31
N SER A 155 -2.75 5.79 -18.93
CA SER A 155 -3.74 6.28 -17.99
C SER A 155 -3.17 6.24 -16.58
N LEU A 156 -2.63 7.36 -16.14
CA LEU A 156 -2.60 7.68 -14.72
C LEU A 156 -4.04 7.69 -14.23
N ASP A 157 -4.31 7.07 -13.13
CA ASP A 157 -5.62 6.75 -12.55
C ASP A 157 -6.52 7.97 -12.22
N HIS A 158 -6.21 9.18 -12.66
CA HIS A 158 -6.75 10.44 -12.16
C HIS A 158 -7.44 11.32 -13.20
N SER A 159 -7.60 10.87 -14.46
CA SER A 159 -8.39 11.64 -15.43
C SER A 159 -9.89 11.40 -15.23
N GLU A 160 -10.71 12.43 -15.32
CA GLU A 160 -12.19 12.39 -15.22
C GLU A 160 -12.86 11.39 -16.17
N ALA A 161 -12.16 10.94 -17.20
CA ALA A 161 -12.61 9.95 -18.19
C ALA A 161 -12.28 8.50 -17.84
N ALA A 162 -11.59 8.22 -16.74
CA ALA A 162 -11.17 6.88 -16.36
C ALA A 162 -12.23 6.20 -15.49
N GLU A 163 -12.69 5.02 -15.91
CA GLU A 163 -13.48 4.10 -15.09
C GLU A 163 -12.77 3.83 -13.76
N ALA A 164 -13.56 3.59 -12.70
CA ALA A 164 -13.09 3.36 -11.34
C ALA A 164 -11.78 2.57 -11.31
N LYS A 165 -10.71 3.21 -10.88
CA LYS A 165 -9.39 2.64 -10.84
C LYS A 165 -8.89 2.76 -9.41
N LEU A 166 -8.74 1.61 -8.78
CA LEU A 166 -8.19 1.51 -7.45
C LEU A 166 -6.67 1.43 -7.58
N GLY A 167 -6.01 2.25 -6.80
CA GLY A 167 -4.56 2.28 -6.70
C GLY A 167 -4.03 1.22 -5.74
N THR A 168 -2.81 1.42 -5.33
CA THR A 168 -2.03 0.70 -4.32
C THR A 168 -2.83 0.34 -3.07
N VAL A 169 -2.55 -0.83 -2.48
CA VAL A 169 -3.08 -1.25 -1.17
C VAL A 169 -2.04 -1.08 -0.07
N GLY A 170 -2.50 -0.98 1.17
CA GLY A 170 -1.56 -0.92 2.29
C GLY A 170 -2.21 -1.07 3.66
N ALA A 171 -1.36 -1.23 4.66
CA ALA A 171 -1.73 -1.35 6.06
C ALA A 171 -0.73 -0.63 6.97
N VAL A 172 -1.23 -0.06 8.05
CA VAL A 172 -0.45 0.54 9.13
C VAL A 172 -1.01 0.05 10.47
N ALA A 173 -0.13 -0.31 11.39
CA ALA A 173 -0.53 -0.83 12.69
C ALA A 173 0.33 -0.31 13.83
N ARG A 174 -0.27 -0.27 15.02
CA ARG A 174 0.40 -0.17 16.31
C ARG A 174 -0.04 -1.35 17.17
N ASP A 175 0.90 -2.14 17.66
CA ASP A 175 0.58 -3.26 18.55
C ASP A 175 0.46 -2.85 20.02
N ARG A 176 0.20 -3.84 20.89
CA ARG A 176 0.05 -3.61 22.33
C ARG A 176 1.33 -3.18 23.04
N HIS A 177 2.50 -3.40 22.42
CA HIS A 177 3.81 -2.96 22.94
C HIS A 177 4.12 -1.53 22.54
N GLY A 178 3.31 -0.94 21.65
CA GLY A 178 3.51 0.39 21.10
C GLY A 178 4.37 0.40 19.84
N ASP A 179 4.76 -0.77 19.34
CA ASP A 179 5.56 -0.88 18.12
C ASP A 179 4.70 -0.59 16.89
N LEU A 180 5.26 0.16 15.95
CA LEU A 180 4.61 0.60 14.72
C LEU A 180 5.13 -0.20 13.53
N ALA A 181 4.28 -0.47 12.56
CA ALA A 181 4.67 -1.05 11.27
C ALA A 181 3.80 -0.52 10.13
N ALA A 182 4.39 -0.47 8.93
CA ALA A 182 3.70 -0.13 7.69
C ALA A 182 4.06 -1.12 6.60
N ALA A 183 3.10 -1.42 5.71
CA ALA A 183 3.33 -2.17 4.49
C ALA A 183 2.47 -1.62 3.35
N THR A 184 3.01 -1.66 2.13
CA THR A 184 2.34 -1.17 0.92
C THR A 184 2.62 -2.14 -0.23
N SER A 185 1.64 -2.40 -1.10
CA SER A 185 1.77 -3.27 -2.26
C SER A 185 0.96 -2.77 -3.45
N THR A 186 1.45 -2.99 -4.67
CA THR A 186 0.81 -2.50 -5.89
C THR A 186 1.17 -3.31 -7.13
N GLY A 187 0.29 -3.31 -8.14
CA GLY A 187 0.59 -3.67 -9.52
C GLY A 187 1.01 -2.47 -10.38
N GLY A 188 1.16 -1.28 -9.79
CA GLY A 188 1.49 -0.06 -10.51
C GLY A 188 0.29 0.61 -11.18
N VAL A 189 0.46 1.15 -12.40
CA VAL A 189 -0.58 1.84 -13.17
C VAL A 189 -0.82 1.15 -14.51
N VAL A 190 -2.08 1.16 -14.96
CA VAL A 190 -2.47 0.53 -16.22
C VAL A 190 -1.68 1.10 -17.40
N ASN A 191 -1.22 0.20 -18.30
CA ASN A 191 -0.46 0.56 -19.49
C ASN A 191 0.85 1.30 -19.16
N GLN A 192 1.40 1.12 -17.96
CA GLN A 192 2.70 1.70 -17.58
C GLN A 192 3.81 1.14 -18.49
N ARG A 193 4.84 1.94 -18.70
CA ARG A 193 6.05 1.51 -19.43
C ARG A 193 6.73 0.37 -18.65
N ALA A 194 7.21 -0.65 -19.38
CA ALA A 194 8.02 -1.70 -18.77
C ALA A 194 9.23 -1.12 -18.01
N GLY A 195 9.47 -1.62 -16.79
CA GLY A 195 10.52 -1.12 -15.91
C GLY A 195 10.13 0.11 -15.07
N ARG A 196 8.90 0.65 -15.21
CA ARG A 196 8.41 1.70 -14.29
C ARG A 196 8.18 1.12 -12.92
N VAL A 197 8.73 1.76 -11.91
CA VAL A 197 8.50 1.49 -10.49
C VAL A 197 7.89 2.74 -9.85
N GLY A 198 6.82 2.56 -9.06
CA GLY A 198 6.16 3.63 -8.33
C GLY A 198 6.77 3.88 -6.95
N ASP A 199 6.03 4.57 -6.10
CA ASP A 199 6.41 4.91 -4.73
C ASP A 199 6.34 3.73 -3.76
N SER A 200 5.48 2.74 -4.03
CA SER A 200 5.17 1.66 -3.08
C SER A 200 6.39 0.89 -2.56
N PRO A 201 7.42 0.54 -3.38
CA PRO A 201 8.61 -0.15 -2.88
C PRO A 201 9.68 0.82 -2.35
N ILE A 202 9.46 2.12 -2.40
CA ILE A 202 10.45 3.13 -2.00
C ILE A 202 10.17 3.60 -0.57
N ILE A 203 11.01 3.15 0.36
CA ILE A 203 10.92 3.57 1.77
C ILE A 203 11.09 5.09 1.88
N GLY A 204 10.15 5.71 2.57
CA GLY A 204 10.05 7.16 2.70
C GLY A 204 9.16 7.82 1.65
N ALA A 205 8.88 7.17 0.51
CA ALA A 205 7.94 7.66 -0.50
C ALA A 205 6.53 7.09 -0.29
N GLY A 206 6.35 5.79 -0.48
CA GLY A 206 5.07 5.09 -0.35
C GLY A 206 4.83 4.45 1.02
N THR A 207 5.90 4.12 1.74
CA THR A 207 5.86 3.41 3.02
C THR A 207 6.88 3.99 3.98
N PHE A 208 6.48 4.21 5.24
CA PHE A 208 7.41 4.58 6.30
C PHE A 208 6.86 4.18 7.66
N ALA A 209 7.73 3.75 8.59
CA ALA A 209 7.35 3.51 9.99
C ALA A 209 8.51 3.87 10.93
N ASP A 210 8.18 4.57 12.02
CA ASP A 210 9.12 4.94 13.08
C ASP A 210 8.36 5.11 14.40
N ASN A 211 8.76 4.36 15.43
CA ASN A 211 8.15 4.45 16.77
C ASN A 211 8.24 5.85 17.40
N ALA A 212 9.18 6.69 16.94
CA ALA A 212 9.26 8.08 17.37
C ALA A 212 8.11 8.95 16.82
N SER A 213 7.43 8.52 15.76
CA SER A 213 6.43 9.31 15.04
C SER A 213 5.16 8.52 14.69
N CYS A 214 5.14 7.87 13.54
CA CYS A 214 3.98 7.17 12.99
C CYS A 214 4.38 6.11 11.97
N ALA A 215 3.42 5.23 11.63
CA ALA A 215 3.43 4.37 10.47
C ALA A 215 2.56 4.98 9.37
N VAL A 216 3.04 4.99 8.11
CA VAL A 216 2.39 5.61 6.96
C VAL A 216 2.38 4.67 5.76
N SER A 217 1.25 4.57 5.06
CA SER A 217 1.13 3.93 3.75
C SER A 217 0.38 4.86 2.79
N CYS A 218 0.92 5.02 1.58
CA CYS A 218 0.47 5.96 0.57
C CYS A 218 -0.14 5.27 -0.64
N THR A 219 -0.98 5.99 -1.39
CA THR A 219 -1.60 5.54 -2.64
C THR A 219 -1.92 6.73 -3.54
N GLY A 220 -1.55 6.68 -4.83
CA GLY A 220 -1.80 7.78 -5.76
C GLY A 220 -0.85 7.79 -6.95
N VAL A 221 -0.49 8.98 -7.42
CA VAL A 221 0.51 9.17 -8.48
C VAL A 221 1.89 8.97 -7.89
N GLY A 222 2.47 7.78 -8.11
CA GLY A 222 3.72 7.35 -7.48
C GLY A 222 4.88 8.31 -7.68
N GLU A 223 4.99 8.91 -8.86
CA GLU A 223 6.02 9.91 -9.22
C GLU A 223 5.98 11.14 -8.31
N ASP A 224 4.78 11.57 -7.91
CA ASP A 224 4.60 12.73 -7.03
C ASP A 224 5.01 12.41 -5.60
N PHE A 225 4.70 11.19 -5.15
CA PHE A 225 5.10 10.69 -3.83
C PHE A 225 6.61 10.48 -3.73
N ILE A 226 7.26 9.99 -4.79
CA ILE A 226 8.72 9.85 -4.87
C ILE A 226 9.37 11.23 -4.77
N ARG A 227 8.95 12.20 -5.61
CA ARG A 227 9.54 13.54 -5.63
C ARG A 227 9.39 14.30 -4.32
N THR A 228 8.34 13.99 -3.55
CA THR A 228 8.06 14.65 -2.27
C THR A 228 8.51 13.85 -1.05
N SER A 229 8.92 12.57 -1.23
CA SER A 229 9.21 11.64 -0.15
C SER A 229 8.09 11.64 0.90
N LEU A 230 6.82 11.50 0.43
CA LEU A 230 5.63 11.89 1.18
C LEU A 230 5.46 11.14 2.50
N ALA A 231 5.72 9.81 2.51
CA ALA A 231 5.58 9.02 3.72
C ALA A 231 6.56 9.52 4.82
N ARG A 232 7.83 9.81 4.48
CA ARG A 232 8.79 10.38 5.43
C ARG A 232 8.45 11.81 5.80
N ALA A 233 8.02 12.65 4.85
CA ALA A 233 7.57 14.02 5.15
C ALA A 233 6.43 14.03 6.18
N THR A 234 5.46 13.12 6.04
CA THR A 234 4.37 12.93 7.00
C THR A 234 4.90 12.58 8.40
N SER A 235 5.83 11.63 8.47
CA SER A 235 6.49 11.25 9.72
C SER A 235 7.22 12.45 10.36
N CYS A 236 7.90 13.29 9.56
CA CYS A 236 8.57 14.51 10.04
C CYS A 236 7.57 15.53 10.64
N PHE A 237 6.36 15.64 10.10
CA PHE A 237 5.34 16.53 10.69
C PHE A 237 4.93 16.07 12.09
N VAL A 238 4.80 14.74 12.30
CA VAL A 238 4.51 14.18 13.62
C VAL A 238 5.72 14.33 14.55
N GLU A 239 6.92 13.97 14.10
CA GLU A 239 8.14 13.90 14.91
C GLU A 239 8.63 15.28 15.33
N PHE A 240 8.85 16.19 14.35
CA PHE A 240 9.53 17.45 14.57
C PHE A 240 8.60 18.65 14.76
N ARG A 241 7.34 18.54 14.30
CA ARG A 241 6.34 19.60 14.48
C ARG A 241 5.26 19.22 15.50
N ALA A 242 5.37 18.03 16.12
CA ALA A 242 4.44 17.50 17.11
C ALA A 242 2.96 17.52 16.65
N MET A 243 2.73 17.42 15.34
CA MET A 243 1.37 17.40 14.80
C MET A 243 0.64 16.12 15.19
N PRO A 244 -0.61 16.20 15.64
CA PRO A 244 -1.44 15.01 15.82
C PRO A 244 -1.73 14.33 14.47
N ALA A 245 -2.04 13.02 14.51
CA ALA A 245 -2.24 12.16 13.34
C ALA A 245 -3.08 12.81 12.23
N GLU A 246 -4.25 13.31 12.59
CA GLU A 246 -5.20 13.87 11.63
C GLU A 246 -4.70 15.18 10.98
N GLU A 247 -4.02 16.02 11.75
CA GLU A 247 -3.41 17.24 11.22
C GLU A 247 -2.22 16.94 10.31
N ALA A 248 -1.36 15.99 10.72
CA ALA A 248 -0.22 15.54 9.93
C ALA A 248 -0.66 14.93 8.58
N ALA A 249 -1.72 14.11 8.57
CA ALA A 249 -2.26 13.55 7.34
C ALA A 249 -2.77 14.66 6.40
N ARG A 250 -3.54 15.62 6.91
CA ARG A 250 -4.03 16.76 6.11
C ARG A 250 -2.89 17.65 5.61
N GLU A 251 -1.89 17.90 6.43
CA GLU A 251 -0.72 18.71 6.03
C GLU A 251 0.10 18.01 4.95
N ALA A 252 0.26 16.68 5.02
CA ALA A 252 0.95 15.91 4.01
C ALA A 252 0.27 16.04 2.63
N ILE A 253 -1.05 15.96 2.58
CA ILE A 253 -1.79 16.15 1.32
C ILE A 253 -1.71 17.61 0.84
N ARG A 254 -1.80 18.60 1.73
CA ARG A 254 -1.57 20.01 1.35
C ARG A 254 -0.17 20.21 0.78
N TYR A 255 0.84 19.62 1.40
CA TYR A 255 2.22 19.67 0.92
C TYR A 255 2.36 19.04 -0.48
N LEU A 256 1.79 17.83 -0.70
CA LEU A 256 1.78 17.16 -1.99
C LEU A 256 1.16 18.05 -3.09
N VAL A 257 -0.03 18.58 -2.84
CA VAL A 257 -0.73 19.46 -3.80
C VAL A 257 0.05 20.73 -4.06
N ALA A 258 0.53 21.40 -3.01
CA ALA A 258 1.25 22.67 -3.15
C ALA A 258 2.59 22.53 -3.89
N LYS A 259 3.30 21.42 -3.71
CA LYS A 259 4.64 21.22 -4.29
C LYS A 259 4.62 20.74 -5.74
N VAL A 260 3.70 19.84 -6.06
CA VAL A 260 3.73 19.11 -7.35
C VAL A 260 2.36 18.97 -8.01
N ASN A 261 1.32 19.63 -7.45
CA ASN A 261 -0.08 19.44 -7.84
C ASN A 261 -0.48 17.95 -7.82
N GLY A 262 0.08 17.21 -6.86
CA GLY A 262 -0.01 15.76 -6.80
C GLY A 262 -1.38 15.26 -6.34
N GLN A 263 -1.72 14.06 -6.77
CA GLN A 263 -3.00 13.42 -6.45
C GLN A 263 -2.80 12.06 -5.79
N GLY A 264 -3.56 11.83 -4.72
CA GLY A 264 -3.57 10.58 -4.00
C GLY A 264 -4.02 10.75 -2.56
N GLY A 265 -3.67 9.77 -1.72
CA GLY A 265 -4.01 9.76 -0.32
C GLY A 265 -3.01 8.94 0.50
N LEU A 266 -3.19 8.98 1.80
CA LEU A 266 -2.42 8.19 2.75
C LEU A 266 -3.27 7.81 3.96
N ILE A 267 -2.84 6.74 4.60
CA ILE A 267 -3.28 6.37 5.95
C ILE A 267 -2.08 6.45 6.89
N LEU A 268 -2.35 6.76 8.16
CA LEU A 268 -1.33 6.70 9.20
C LEU A 268 -1.90 6.25 10.55
N VAL A 269 -1.03 5.65 11.36
CA VAL A 269 -1.24 5.41 12.80
C VAL A 269 -0.07 6.03 13.55
N ASP A 270 -0.34 6.92 14.49
CA ASP A 270 0.73 7.53 15.30
C ASP A 270 1.10 6.69 16.54
N ARG A 271 2.16 7.10 17.23
CA ARG A 271 2.66 6.42 18.44
C ARG A 271 1.65 6.35 19.59
N GLN A 272 0.59 7.18 19.57
CA GLN A 272 -0.52 7.11 20.53
C GLN A 272 -1.65 6.17 20.06
N GLY A 273 -1.53 5.57 18.86
CA GLY A 273 -2.54 4.68 18.30
C GLY A 273 -3.70 5.42 17.62
N ARG A 274 -3.58 6.71 17.34
CA ARG A 274 -4.59 7.47 16.60
C ARG A 274 -4.44 7.18 15.12
N CYS A 275 -5.51 6.67 14.51
CA CYS A 275 -5.61 6.46 13.06
C CYS A 275 -6.06 7.73 12.37
N ALA A 276 -5.45 8.03 11.22
CA ALA A 276 -5.89 9.13 10.37
C ALA A 276 -5.71 8.80 8.89
N ARG A 277 -6.48 9.48 8.05
CA ARG A 277 -6.36 9.45 6.60
C ARG A 277 -6.56 10.86 6.03
N ALA A 278 -5.97 11.08 4.86
CA ALA A 278 -6.25 12.25 4.04
C ALA A 278 -6.01 11.92 2.57
N HIS A 279 -6.75 12.58 1.68
CA HIS A 279 -6.61 12.42 0.23
C HIS A 279 -7.00 13.69 -0.51
N SER A 280 -6.47 13.86 -1.73
CA SER A 280 -6.83 14.91 -2.70
C SER A 280 -7.68 14.38 -3.87
N THR A 281 -7.94 13.07 -3.91
CA THR A 281 -8.79 12.41 -4.90
C THR A 281 -10.27 12.47 -4.52
N PRO A 282 -11.21 12.16 -5.44
CA PRO A 282 -12.63 12.10 -5.13
C PRO A 282 -13.01 11.14 -4.01
N GLY A 283 -12.24 10.03 -3.82
CA GLY A 283 -12.48 9.06 -2.77
C GLY A 283 -11.24 8.27 -2.39
N MET A 284 -11.31 7.57 -1.25
CA MET A 284 -10.30 6.64 -0.77
C MET A 284 -10.97 5.51 0.01
N LEU A 285 -10.70 4.26 -0.37
CA LEU A 285 -11.18 3.08 0.34
C LEU A 285 -10.34 2.83 1.57
N THR A 286 -10.93 2.83 2.75
CA THR A 286 -10.23 2.55 4.01
C THR A 286 -11.06 1.72 4.97
N ALA A 287 -10.39 0.94 5.82
CA ALA A 287 -10.98 0.38 7.02
C ALA A 287 -10.02 0.52 8.19
N ALA A 288 -10.57 0.76 9.37
CA ALA A 288 -9.81 0.89 10.60
C ALA A 288 -10.42 0.04 11.72
N TYR A 289 -9.57 -0.52 12.56
CA TYR A 289 -9.97 -1.17 13.81
C TYR A 289 -9.39 -0.41 14.99
N VAL A 290 -10.25 0.31 15.70
CA VAL A 290 -9.88 1.17 16.82
C VAL A 290 -10.92 1.03 17.91
N GLY A 291 -10.48 0.92 19.15
CA GLY A 291 -11.39 0.82 20.31
C GLY A 291 -12.30 -0.42 20.30
N GLY A 292 -11.88 -1.50 19.65
CA GLY A 292 -12.66 -2.74 19.58
C GLY A 292 -13.70 -2.79 18.45
N VAL A 293 -13.70 -1.82 17.53
CA VAL A 293 -14.72 -1.71 16.47
C VAL A 293 -14.05 -1.55 15.09
N ALA A 294 -14.49 -2.35 14.13
CA ALA A 294 -14.16 -2.17 12.73
C ALA A 294 -15.04 -1.08 12.11
N ARG A 295 -14.42 -0.11 11.47
CA ARG A 295 -15.09 0.95 10.70
C ARG A 295 -14.58 0.89 9.28
N VAL A 296 -15.48 0.73 8.33
CA VAL A 296 -15.17 0.81 6.90
C VAL A 296 -15.66 2.15 6.40
N ASP A 297 -14.83 2.82 5.63
CA ASP A 297 -15.16 4.10 5.02
C ASP A 297 -14.89 3.96 3.52
N THR A 298 -15.99 3.93 2.81
CA THR A 298 -16.06 3.90 1.34
C THR A 298 -16.80 5.15 0.91
N PRO A 299 -16.24 5.98 -0.01
CA PRO A 299 -16.83 7.25 -0.42
C PRO A 299 -18.17 7.08 -1.12
#